data_6a3d8fae43db3344a2e600b89cdc58d6
#
_entry.id   6a3d8fae43db3344a2e600b89cdc58d6
#
_cell.length_a   1.000
_cell.length_b   1.000
_cell.length_c   1.000
_cell.angle_alpha   90.00
_cell.angle_beta   90.00
_cell.angle_gamma   90.00
#
_symmetry.space_group_name_H-M   'P 1'
#
loop_
_entity.id
_entity.type
_entity.pdbx_description
1 polymer ?
#
loop_
_entity_poly.entity_id
_entity_poly.type
_entity_poly.pdbx_seq_one_letter_code
_entity_poly.pdbx_strand_id
1 'polypeptide(L)'
;MTTENPKTAAADEAPDLLERLRAATAALLEVAEDWSLLDRLPDADRKLLHQAVARVYHPDPVSRRQRMKAAERARINTKLSQDDALLNATGIRQLRNKPVFTTQNYFPPQSDAVVDTDDESVARRESIELQHCYVCKQKYTLIHHFYDQLCPACAAFNFAKRTELADLGGRVALLTGGRVKIGYQAGLKLLRAGAGLIVTTRFPRDSAARYAAEADFADWSHRLEIFGLDLRHTPSVEAFCDELLKTRPRLDFIINNACQTVRRPPAFYAHMMQGEAAALDDLPEHVRHLLGRYEGLRSADMLAGGGPNMLAAGS
;
A
#
# COMPACT_ATOMS: atom_id res chain seq x y z
N MET A 1 45.43 4.12 14.05
CA MET A 1 45.37 5.57 13.90
C MET A 1 43.88 5.96 13.90
N THR A 2 43.43 6.20 15.11
CA THR A 2 42.06 6.60 15.45
C THR A 2 42.02 8.13 15.44
N THR A 3 41.23 8.70 14.53
CA THR A 3 40.95 10.12 14.51
C THR A 3 39.70 10.38 15.36
N GLU A 4 39.93 10.84 16.57
CA GLU A 4 38.92 11.43 17.44
C GLU A 4 38.31 12.68 16.79
N ASN A 5 37.01 12.73 16.84
CA ASN A 5 36.22 13.88 16.40
C ASN A 5 36.01 14.83 17.61
N PRO A 6 36.57 16.05 17.61
CA PRO A 6 36.37 16.97 18.72
C PRO A 6 35.15 17.86 18.42
N LYS A 7 33.95 17.42 18.84
CA LYS A 7 32.78 18.28 18.94
C LYS A 7 31.91 17.91 20.14
N THR A 8 32.46 18.12 21.30
CA THR A 8 31.71 18.36 22.54
C THR A 8 32.36 19.55 23.24
N ALA A 9 32.10 20.74 22.71
CA ALA A 9 32.35 21.98 23.45
C ALA A 9 30.99 22.42 23.98
N ALA A 10 30.93 22.48 25.31
CA ALA A 10 30.03 23.15 26.20
C ALA A 10 28.93 24.00 25.53
N ALA A 11 27.70 23.49 25.47
CA ALA A 11 26.53 24.33 25.44
C ALA A 11 26.43 24.99 26.83
N ASP A 12 26.86 26.25 26.90
CA ASP A 12 26.57 27.18 27.99
C ASP A 12 25.04 27.17 28.18
N GLU A 13 24.54 26.67 29.26
CA GLU A 13 23.12 26.56 29.58
C GLU A 13 22.55 27.98 29.77
N ALA A 14 22.17 28.61 28.66
CA ALA A 14 21.29 29.75 28.75
C ALA A 14 19.98 29.28 29.41
N PRO A 15 19.51 29.91 30.50
CA PRO A 15 18.29 29.52 31.20
C PRO A 15 17.18 29.37 30.19
N ASP A 16 16.41 28.27 30.29
CA ASP A 16 15.31 27.94 29.39
C ASP A 16 14.43 29.18 29.17
N LEU A 17 14.07 29.45 27.93
CA LEU A 17 13.25 30.58 27.55
C LEU A 17 11.99 30.70 28.44
N LEU A 18 11.44 29.55 28.88
CA LEU A 18 10.28 29.48 29.77
C LEU A 18 10.61 30.02 31.15
N GLU A 19 11.77 29.75 31.73
CA GLU A 19 12.22 30.26 33.02
C GLU A 19 12.47 31.76 32.95
N ARG A 20 13.08 32.24 31.88
CA ARG A 20 13.27 33.68 31.65
C ARG A 20 11.95 34.41 31.53
N LEU A 21 10.96 33.85 30.83
CA LEU A 21 9.62 34.44 30.73
C LEU A 21 8.90 34.45 32.08
N ARG A 22 9.05 33.41 32.90
CA ARG A 22 8.50 33.37 34.26
C ARG A 22 9.11 34.46 35.16
N ALA A 23 10.45 34.59 35.14
CA ALA A 23 11.16 35.63 35.89
C ALA A 23 10.75 37.02 35.43
N ALA A 24 10.66 37.27 34.14
CA ALA A 24 10.17 38.53 33.60
C ALA A 24 8.72 38.85 34.02
N THR A 25 7.85 37.85 34.05
CA THR A 25 6.46 37.99 34.48
C THR A 25 6.40 38.35 35.98
N ALA A 26 7.18 37.68 36.83
CA ALA A 26 7.25 38.01 38.26
C ALA A 26 7.72 39.45 38.50
N ALA A 27 8.80 39.87 37.83
CA ALA A 27 9.29 41.23 37.92
C ALA A 27 8.26 42.29 37.45
N LEU A 28 7.51 42.00 36.39
CA LEU A 28 6.45 42.90 35.92
C LEU A 28 5.27 42.98 36.88
N LEU A 29 4.95 41.89 37.60
CA LEU A 29 3.92 41.91 38.64
C LEU A 29 4.33 42.76 39.85
N GLU A 30 5.61 42.64 40.30
CA GLU A 30 6.15 43.48 41.36
C GLU A 30 6.10 44.97 41.02
N VAL A 31 6.48 45.32 39.78
CA VAL A 31 6.39 46.70 39.27
C VAL A 31 4.92 47.17 39.19
N ALA A 32 3.99 46.26 38.88
CA ALA A 32 2.55 46.60 38.83
C ALA A 32 1.97 46.92 40.25
N GLU A 33 2.52 46.30 41.29
CA GLU A 33 2.15 46.55 42.66
C GLU A 33 2.82 47.82 43.25
N ASP A 34 4.09 48.08 42.87
CA ASP A 34 4.84 49.25 43.32
C ASP A 34 5.54 49.97 42.16
N TRP A 35 4.90 50.99 41.63
CA TRP A 35 5.46 51.78 40.52
C TRP A 35 6.74 52.54 40.87
N SER A 36 7.03 52.79 42.18
CA SER A 36 8.27 53.45 42.59
C SER A 36 9.54 52.66 42.24
N LEU A 37 9.40 51.36 41.98
CA LEU A 37 10.48 50.51 41.53
C LEU A 37 11.05 50.95 40.16
N LEU A 38 10.23 51.55 39.32
CA LEU A 38 10.66 52.11 38.03
C LEU A 38 11.61 53.30 38.16
N ASP A 39 11.51 54.06 39.28
CA ASP A 39 12.37 55.22 39.53
C ASP A 39 13.82 54.79 39.86
N ARG A 40 14.01 53.52 40.21
CA ARG A 40 15.36 52.94 40.45
C ARG A 40 16.09 52.56 39.15
N LEU A 41 15.37 52.55 38.01
CA LEU A 41 15.96 52.22 36.72
C LEU A 41 16.51 53.49 36.06
N PRO A 42 17.65 53.41 35.36
CA PRO A 42 18.09 54.46 34.45
C PRO A 42 17.00 54.83 33.43
N ASP A 43 16.91 56.10 33.08
CA ASP A 43 15.88 56.57 32.15
C ASP A 43 15.83 55.87 30.82
N ALA A 44 16.98 55.41 30.31
CA ALA A 44 17.07 54.63 29.07
C ALA A 44 16.41 53.27 29.21
N ASP A 45 16.68 52.54 30.31
CA ASP A 45 16.15 51.19 30.58
C ASP A 45 14.67 51.23 30.86
N ARG A 46 14.20 52.28 31.60
CA ARG A 46 12.78 52.49 31.84
C ARG A 46 12.00 52.67 30.52
N LYS A 47 12.54 53.50 29.59
CA LYS A 47 11.94 53.68 28.27
C LYS A 47 11.91 52.40 27.44
N LEU A 48 13.01 51.61 27.48
CA LEU A 48 13.06 50.30 26.80
C LEU A 48 12.03 49.30 27.38
N LEU A 49 11.87 49.25 28.70
CA LEU A 49 10.89 48.39 29.34
C LEU A 49 9.48 48.78 28.91
N HIS A 50 9.11 50.07 28.98
CA HIS A 50 7.81 50.52 28.52
C HIS A 50 7.54 50.24 27.06
N GLN A 51 8.54 50.42 26.18
CA GLN A 51 8.41 50.09 24.77
C GLN A 51 8.24 48.58 24.55
N ALA A 52 8.99 47.73 25.26
CA ALA A 52 8.85 46.29 25.19
C ALA A 52 7.48 45.80 25.61
N VAL A 53 6.99 46.26 26.76
CA VAL A 53 5.66 45.94 27.27
C VAL A 53 4.57 46.44 26.32
N ALA A 54 4.67 47.67 25.80
CA ALA A 54 3.71 48.20 24.83
C ALA A 54 3.67 47.37 23.55
N ARG A 55 4.82 46.92 23.03
CA ARG A 55 4.89 46.05 21.85
C ARG A 55 4.31 44.65 22.09
N VAL A 56 4.43 44.12 23.29
CA VAL A 56 3.84 42.83 23.66
C VAL A 56 2.32 42.97 23.77
N TYR A 57 1.84 44.06 24.44
CA TYR A 57 0.42 44.28 24.68
C TYR A 57 -0.34 44.78 23.44
N HIS A 58 0.26 45.67 22.67
CA HIS A 58 -0.30 46.21 21.42
C HIS A 58 0.65 45.86 20.22
N PRO A 59 0.69 44.61 19.77
CA PRO A 59 1.46 44.26 18.60
C PRO A 59 0.88 44.99 17.37
N ASP A 60 1.78 45.45 16.51
CA ASP A 60 1.43 46.03 15.20
C ASP A 60 0.40 45.15 14.45
N PRO A 61 -0.62 45.77 13.81
CA PRO A 61 -1.70 45.03 13.13
C PRO A 61 -1.22 44.00 12.10
N VAL A 62 -0.09 44.25 11.43
CA VAL A 62 0.50 43.30 10.43
C VAL A 62 1.05 42.09 11.15
N SER A 63 1.86 42.28 12.19
CA SER A 63 2.42 41.22 13.02
C SER A 63 1.34 40.36 13.69
N ARG A 64 0.26 41.02 14.20
CA ARG A 64 -0.90 40.31 14.75
C ARG A 64 -1.58 39.42 13.71
N ARG A 65 -1.83 39.93 12.50
CA ARG A 65 -2.43 39.13 11.41
C ARG A 65 -1.52 37.95 10.98
N GLN A 66 -0.21 38.17 10.92
CA GLN A 66 0.74 37.10 10.60
C GLN A 66 0.75 36.00 11.65
N ARG A 67 0.76 36.34 12.95
CA ARG A 67 0.68 35.38 14.06
C ARG A 67 -0.63 34.59 14.03
N MET A 68 -1.77 35.26 13.84
CA MET A 68 -3.06 34.60 13.74
C MET A 68 -3.12 33.62 12.55
N LYS A 69 -2.63 34.04 11.39
CA LYS A 69 -2.52 33.15 10.20
C LYS A 69 -1.58 31.97 10.44
N ALA A 70 -0.45 32.17 11.11
CA ALA A 70 0.49 31.12 11.44
C ALA A 70 -0.11 30.11 12.43
N ALA A 71 -0.77 30.60 13.47
CA ALA A 71 -1.47 29.76 14.46
C ALA A 71 -2.61 28.94 13.81
N GLU A 72 -3.39 29.57 12.96
CA GLU A 72 -4.46 28.87 12.23
C GLU A 72 -3.90 27.81 11.26
N ARG A 73 -2.83 28.13 10.52
CA ARG A 73 -2.13 27.14 9.68
C ARG A 73 -1.58 25.97 10.50
N ALA A 74 -0.96 26.25 11.65
CA ALA A 74 -0.45 25.20 12.53
C ALA A 74 -1.58 24.30 13.03
N ARG A 75 -2.72 24.88 13.43
CA ARG A 75 -3.91 24.13 13.87
C ARG A 75 -4.49 23.25 12.75
N ILE A 76 -4.60 23.79 11.53
CA ILE A 76 -5.06 23.03 10.36
C ILE A 76 -4.09 21.90 10.05
N ASN A 77 -2.77 22.17 10.03
CA ASN A 77 -1.76 21.14 9.77
C ASN A 77 -1.80 20.03 10.82
N THR A 78 -2.01 20.35 12.10
CA THR A 78 -2.12 19.32 13.14
C THR A 78 -3.34 18.43 12.93
N LYS A 79 -4.49 18.99 12.57
CA LYS A 79 -5.70 18.21 12.26
C LYS A 79 -5.50 17.32 11.06
N LEU A 80 -4.95 17.86 9.95
CA LEU A 80 -4.66 17.09 8.74
C LEU A 80 -3.67 15.94 9.03
N SER A 81 -2.64 16.20 9.82
CA SER A 81 -1.66 15.17 10.20
C SER A 81 -2.29 14.05 11.03
N GLN A 82 -3.23 14.35 11.92
CA GLN A 82 -3.95 13.34 12.70
C GLN A 82 -4.88 12.50 11.82
N ASP A 83 -5.65 13.13 10.94
CA ASP A 83 -6.52 12.40 10.00
C ASP A 83 -5.70 11.55 9.01
N ASP A 84 -4.59 12.09 8.50
CA ASP A 84 -3.69 11.32 7.62
C ASP A 84 -3.08 10.12 8.34
N ALA A 85 -2.69 10.24 9.59
CA ALA A 85 -2.18 9.12 10.38
C ALA A 85 -3.25 8.03 10.55
N LEU A 86 -4.48 8.42 10.87
CA LEU A 86 -5.61 7.51 10.98
C LEU A 86 -5.92 6.79 9.66
N LEU A 87 -5.98 7.53 8.56
CA LEU A 87 -6.23 6.96 7.24
C LEU A 87 -5.09 6.03 6.79
N ASN A 88 -3.83 6.36 7.09
CA ASN A 88 -2.68 5.53 6.77
C ASN A 88 -2.62 4.24 7.61
N ALA A 89 -3.26 4.19 8.77
CA ALA A 89 -3.40 2.98 9.57
C ALA A 89 -4.42 1.98 9.00
N THR A 90 -5.26 2.39 8.02
CA THR A 90 -6.24 1.47 7.41
C THR A 90 -5.58 0.35 6.62
N GLY A 91 -6.17 -0.84 6.67
CA GLY A 91 -5.63 -2.03 6.01
C GLY A 91 -5.40 -1.85 4.50
N ILE A 92 -6.27 -1.11 3.80
CA ILE A 92 -6.12 -0.87 2.36
C ILE A 92 -4.91 0.02 2.03
N ARG A 93 -4.61 1.04 2.85
CA ARG A 93 -3.42 1.88 2.65
C ARG A 93 -2.14 1.12 3.00
N GLN A 94 -2.15 0.34 4.06
CA GLN A 94 -1.04 -0.55 4.40
C GLN A 94 -0.74 -1.54 3.27
N LEU A 95 -1.78 -2.13 2.64
CA LEU A 95 -1.61 -3.01 1.48
C LEU A 95 -1.01 -2.29 0.26
N ARG A 96 -1.43 -1.05 -0.01
CA ARG A 96 -0.91 -0.24 -1.12
C ARG A 96 0.56 0.13 -0.93
N ASN A 97 1.02 0.27 0.29
CA ASN A 97 2.41 0.60 0.62
C ASN A 97 3.36 -0.60 0.49
N LYS A 98 2.84 -1.83 0.39
CA LYS A 98 3.66 -3.02 0.18
C LYS A 98 4.21 -3.06 -1.25
N PRO A 99 5.43 -3.55 -1.47
CA PRO A 99 5.98 -3.72 -2.82
C PRO A 99 5.03 -4.54 -3.69
N VAL A 100 4.85 -4.12 -4.95
CA VAL A 100 3.89 -4.73 -5.90
C VAL A 100 4.11 -6.23 -6.09
N PHE A 101 5.34 -6.70 -5.92
CA PHE A 101 5.74 -8.11 -6.09
C PHE A 101 5.51 -8.98 -4.84
N THR A 102 5.18 -8.35 -3.70
CA THR A 102 4.85 -9.03 -2.44
C THR A 102 3.39 -8.82 -2.06
N THR A 103 2.48 -8.86 -3.04
CA THR A 103 1.05 -8.83 -2.76
C THR A 103 0.70 -10.05 -1.90
N GLN A 104 0.68 -9.83 -0.60
CA GLN A 104 0.19 -10.85 0.31
C GLN A 104 -1.30 -11.06 0.05
N ASN A 105 -1.65 -12.30 -0.12
CA ASN A 105 -3.03 -12.67 -0.22
C ASN A 105 -3.63 -12.72 1.20
N TYR A 106 -4.51 -11.79 1.48
CA TYR A 106 -5.29 -11.79 2.72
C TYR A 106 -6.60 -12.57 2.56
N PHE A 107 -6.48 -13.77 2.02
CA PHE A 107 -7.62 -14.66 1.98
C PHE A 107 -7.24 -16.03 2.58
N PRO A 108 -8.02 -16.56 3.53
CA PRO A 108 -8.99 -15.81 4.33
C PRO A 108 -8.29 -14.65 5.05
N PRO A 109 -8.97 -13.53 5.33
CA PRO A 109 -8.37 -12.49 6.16
C PRO A 109 -7.93 -13.17 7.45
N GLN A 110 -6.67 -12.98 7.83
CA GLN A 110 -6.24 -13.42 9.14
C GLN A 110 -7.19 -12.79 10.14
N SER A 111 -7.92 -13.64 10.86
CA SER A 111 -8.95 -13.24 11.82
C SER A 111 -8.41 -12.46 13.03
N ASP A 112 -7.12 -12.22 13.05
CA ASP A 112 -6.39 -11.56 14.13
C ASP A 112 -6.53 -10.02 14.13
N ALA A 113 -7.18 -9.43 13.13
CA ALA A 113 -7.81 -8.14 13.35
C ALA A 113 -9.06 -8.38 14.20
N VAL A 114 -8.87 -8.69 15.47
CA VAL A 114 -9.88 -8.51 16.49
C VAL A 114 -10.47 -7.13 16.21
N VAL A 115 -11.71 -7.09 15.78
CA VAL A 115 -12.49 -5.87 15.79
C VAL A 115 -12.64 -5.58 17.27
N ASP A 116 -11.68 -4.84 17.82
CA ASP A 116 -11.82 -4.25 19.14
C ASP A 116 -13.11 -3.46 19.10
N THR A 117 -14.15 -4.06 19.65
CA THR A 117 -15.50 -3.47 19.78
C THR A 117 -15.57 -2.57 20.99
N ASP A 118 -14.45 -2.36 21.70
CA ASP A 118 -14.39 -1.45 22.81
C ASP A 118 -14.65 -0.02 22.33
N ASP A 119 -15.55 0.64 23.01
CA ASP A 119 -16.04 2.01 22.72
C ASP A 119 -14.88 2.99 22.55
N GLU A 120 -13.79 2.77 23.26
CA GLU A 120 -12.54 3.52 23.19
C GLU A 120 -11.76 3.30 21.87
N SER A 121 -11.79 2.11 21.29
CA SER A 121 -11.16 1.80 20.01
C SER A 121 -11.95 2.36 18.82
N VAL A 122 -13.26 2.49 18.97
CA VAL A 122 -14.16 3.13 17.99
C VAL A 122 -13.92 4.64 17.99
N ALA A 123 -13.84 5.27 19.18
CA ALA A 123 -13.57 6.71 19.30
C ALA A 123 -12.20 7.10 18.70
N ARG A 124 -11.19 6.23 18.75
CA ARG A 124 -9.87 6.44 18.13
C ARG A 124 -9.89 6.39 16.60
N ARG A 125 -10.98 5.95 15.97
CA ARG A 125 -11.12 5.85 14.52
C ARG A 125 -11.99 6.96 13.92
N GLU A 126 -12.35 7.97 14.66
CA GLU A 126 -13.05 9.11 14.12
C GLU A 126 -12.09 10.15 13.55
N SER A 127 -12.32 10.54 12.29
CA SER A 127 -11.64 11.67 11.66
C SER A 127 -12.17 12.99 12.20
N ILE A 128 -11.30 13.99 12.32
CA ILE A 128 -11.67 15.33 12.74
C ILE A 128 -12.50 16.02 11.66
N GLU A 129 -12.14 15.78 10.39
CA GLU A 129 -12.85 16.33 9.24
C GLU A 129 -13.84 15.33 8.66
N LEU A 130 -14.98 15.84 8.18
CA LEU A 130 -15.99 15.06 7.49
C LEU A 130 -15.44 14.48 6.19
N GLN A 131 -15.41 13.16 6.09
CA GLN A 131 -15.06 12.42 4.90
C GLN A 131 -16.28 12.22 4.01
N HIS A 132 -16.06 11.96 2.72
CA HIS A 132 -17.12 11.64 1.76
C HIS A 132 -16.97 10.19 1.27
N CYS A 133 -18.01 9.40 1.42
CA CYS A 133 -18.02 8.03 0.94
C CYS A 133 -17.88 7.96 -0.57
N TYR A 134 -16.91 7.18 -1.06
CA TYR A 134 -16.70 6.99 -2.50
C TYR A 134 -17.90 6.34 -3.19
N VAL A 135 -18.62 5.46 -2.50
CA VAL A 135 -19.78 4.73 -3.06
C VAL A 135 -21.06 5.53 -2.97
N CYS A 136 -21.56 5.83 -1.77
CA CYS A 136 -22.87 6.46 -1.58
C CYS A 136 -22.85 7.99 -1.47
N LYS A 137 -21.67 8.61 -1.48
CA LYS A 137 -21.43 10.06 -1.39
C LYS A 137 -21.86 10.71 -0.07
N GLN A 138 -22.34 9.94 0.90
CA GLN A 138 -22.70 10.46 2.23
C GLN A 138 -21.45 10.88 3.01
N LYS A 139 -21.62 11.87 3.87
CA LYS A 139 -20.58 12.34 4.80
C LYS A 139 -20.50 11.40 5.99
N TYR A 140 -19.28 11.16 6.50
CA TYR A 140 -19.02 10.33 7.66
C TYR A 140 -17.74 10.77 8.36
N THR A 141 -17.56 10.39 9.62
CA THR A 141 -16.33 10.61 10.41
C THR A 141 -15.68 9.30 10.82
N LEU A 142 -16.50 8.26 11.05
CA LEU A 142 -16.00 6.96 11.52
C LEU A 142 -15.29 6.20 10.40
N ILE A 143 -13.97 6.01 10.53
CA ILE A 143 -13.13 5.31 9.56
C ILE A 143 -13.15 3.80 9.83
N HIS A 144 -13.41 3.02 8.78
CA HIS A 144 -13.39 1.57 8.87
C HIS A 144 -11.93 1.06 9.01
N HIS A 145 -11.72 -0.02 9.78
CA HIS A 145 -10.37 -0.59 10.00
C HIS A 145 -9.63 -0.94 8.71
N PHE A 146 -10.35 -1.28 7.65
CA PHE A 146 -9.77 -1.70 6.38
C PHE A 146 -9.88 -0.62 5.29
N TYR A 147 -11.02 0.07 5.17
CA TYR A 147 -11.26 1.04 4.09
C TYR A 147 -11.11 2.48 4.58
N ASP A 148 -10.35 3.27 3.83
CA ASP A 148 -10.07 4.70 4.09
C ASP A 148 -11.12 5.66 3.48
N GLN A 149 -11.88 5.24 2.46
CA GLN A 149 -12.77 6.12 1.68
C GLN A 149 -14.22 5.64 1.62
N LEU A 150 -14.64 4.79 2.53
CA LEU A 150 -16.01 4.27 2.59
C LEU A 150 -16.63 4.56 3.95
N CYS A 151 -17.90 4.99 3.95
CA CYS A 151 -18.66 5.06 5.19
C CYS A 151 -18.84 3.66 5.83
N PRO A 152 -19.12 3.56 7.12
CA PRO A 152 -19.19 2.27 7.82
C PRO A 152 -20.08 1.24 7.12
N ALA A 153 -21.26 1.62 6.67
CA ALA A 153 -22.19 0.70 6.00
C ALA A 153 -21.65 0.19 4.66
N CYS A 154 -21.12 1.08 3.81
CA CYS A 154 -20.52 0.70 2.54
C CYS A 154 -19.23 -0.11 2.75
N ALA A 155 -18.45 0.23 3.76
CA ALA A 155 -17.23 -0.48 4.10
C ALA A 155 -17.52 -1.90 4.59
N ALA A 156 -18.45 -2.11 5.51
CA ALA A 156 -18.86 -3.42 6.00
C ALA A 156 -19.37 -4.31 4.86
N PHE A 157 -20.23 -3.77 3.99
CA PHE A 157 -20.72 -4.49 2.82
C PHE A 157 -19.58 -4.94 1.89
N ASN A 158 -18.71 -4.01 1.51
CA ASN A 158 -17.59 -4.32 0.62
C ASN A 158 -16.56 -5.25 1.29
N PHE A 159 -16.38 -5.15 2.59
CA PHE A 159 -15.48 -6.02 3.34
C PHE A 159 -15.98 -7.46 3.35
N ALA A 160 -17.29 -7.68 3.60
CA ALA A 160 -17.90 -9.00 3.53
C ALA A 160 -17.73 -9.64 2.13
N LYS A 161 -17.86 -8.82 1.04
CA LYS A 161 -17.65 -9.30 -0.33
C LYS A 161 -16.23 -9.76 -0.65
N ARG A 162 -15.23 -9.42 0.16
CA ARG A 162 -13.85 -9.88 -0.05
C ARG A 162 -13.71 -11.39 0.16
N THR A 163 -14.45 -11.93 1.08
CA THR A 163 -14.41 -13.36 1.48
C THR A 163 -15.53 -14.19 0.87
N GLU A 164 -16.53 -13.55 0.28
CA GLU A 164 -17.63 -14.24 -0.38
C GLU A 164 -17.13 -14.99 -1.63
N LEU A 165 -17.43 -16.28 -1.70
CA LEU A 165 -17.12 -17.16 -2.82
C LEU A 165 -18.40 -17.80 -3.34
N ALA A 166 -18.46 -17.99 -4.67
CA ALA A 166 -19.42 -18.90 -5.29
C ALA A 166 -18.88 -20.34 -5.24
N ASP A 167 -19.74 -21.33 -5.27
CA ASP A 167 -19.31 -22.71 -5.53
C ASP A 167 -19.09 -22.90 -7.03
N LEU A 168 -17.84 -23.10 -7.42
CA LEU A 168 -17.41 -23.35 -8.80
C LEU A 168 -16.86 -24.77 -8.98
N GLY A 169 -17.23 -25.71 -8.10
CA GLY A 169 -16.87 -27.11 -8.23
C GLY A 169 -17.22 -27.68 -9.61
N GLY A 170 -16.26 -28.33 -10.26
CA GLY A 170 -16.40 -28.91 -11.62
C GLY A 170 -16.47 -27.89 -12.76
N ARG A 171 -16.33 -26.59 -12.52
CA ARG A 171 -16.20 -25.55 -13.55
C ARG A 171 -14.75 -25.36 -13.95
N VAL A 172 -14.51 -24.99 -15.21
CA VAL A 172 -13.18 -24.70 -15.75
C VAL A 172 -13.09 -23.26 -16.21
N ALA A 173 -12.08 -22.55 -15.73
CA ALA A 173 -11.80 -21.17 -16.09
C ALA A 173 -10.46 -21.04 -16.81
N LEU A 174 -10.44 -20.26 -17.89
CA LEU A 174 -9.22 -19.77 -18.54
C LEU A 174 -8.99 -18.32 -18.13
N LEU A 175 -7.81 -18.04 -17.59
CA LEU A 175 -7.41 -16.71 -17.17
C LEU A 175 -6.13 -16.28 -17.87
N THR A 176 -6.22 -15.22 -18.69
CA THR A 176 -5.04 -14.65 -19.33
C THR A 176 -4.33 -13.66 -18.40
N GLY A 177 -3.01 -13.74 -18.30
CA GLY A 177 -2.22 -12.83 -17.47
C GLY A 177 -2.37 -13.04 -15.95
N GLY A 178 -2.50 -14.30 -15.51
CA GLY A 178 -2.75 -14.67 -14.12
C GLY A 178 -1.52 -14.62 -13.17
N ARG A 179 -0.36 -14.13 -13.62
CA ARG A 179 0.88 -14.16 -12.84
C ARG A 179 0.95 -13.20 -11.66
N VAL A 180 0.44 -11.97 -11.81
CA VAL A 180 0.56 -10.89 -10.83
C VAL A 180 -0.68 -10.02 -10.77
N LYS A 181 -0.80 -9.22 -9.72
CA LYS A 181 -1.83 -8.18 -9.54
C LYS A 181 -3.26 -8.74 -9.65
N ILE A 182 -4.10 -8.08 -10.44
CA ILE A 182 -5.54 -8.40 -10.57
C ILE A 182 -5.74 -9.85 -11.05
N GLY A 183 -5.01 -10.27 -12.09
CA GLY A 183 -5.12 -11.63 -12.62
C GLY A 183 -4.74 -12.69 -11.58
N TYR A 184 -3.66 -12.48 -10.84
CA TYR A 184 -3.24 -13.40 -9.79
C TYR A 184 -4.31 -13.54 -8.68
N GLN A 185 -4.84 -12.41 -8.19
CA GLN A 185 -5.90 -12.42 -7.17
C GLN A 185 -7.21 -13.05 -7.67
N ALA A 186 -7.56 -12.80 -8.93
CA ALA A 186 -8.71 -13.44 -9.56
C ALA A 186 -8.51 -14.96 -9.67
N GLY A 187 -7.31 -15.40 -10.07
CA GLY A 187 -6.95 -16.81 -10.14
C GLY A 187 -7.09 -17.54 -8.81
N LEU A 188 -6.52 -16.96 -7.74
CA LEU A 188 -6.66 -17.51 -6.40
C LEU A 188 -8.12 -17.59 -5.95
N LYS A 189 -8.92 -16.57 -6.24
CA LYS A 189 -10.33 -16.56 -5.89
C LYS A 189 -11.11 -17.65 -6.62
N LEU A 190 -10.81 -17.92 -7.89
CA LEU A 190 -11.39 -19.01 -8.67
C LEU A 190 -11.01 -20.38 -8.10
N LEU A 191 -9.73 -20.60 -7.77
CA LEU A 191 -9.22 -21.84 -7.18
C LEU A 191 -9.89 -22.13 -5.82
N ARG A 192 -9.98 -21.11 -4.96
CA ARG A 192 -10.62 -21.20 -3.65
C ARG A 192 -12.13 -21.40 -3.74
N ALA A 193 -12.74 -20.96 -4.83
CA ALA A 193 -14.14 -21.21 -5.17
C ALA A 193 -14.40 -22.63 -5.73
N GLY A 194 -13.37 -23.44 -5.94
CA GLY A 194 -13.50 -24.82 -6.41
C GLY A 194 -13.27 -25.03 -7.90
N ALA A 195 -13.03 -23.97 -8.69
CA ALA A 195 -12.82 -24.09 -10.13
C ALA A 195 -11.50 -24.79 -10.48
N GLY A 196 -11.49 -25.51 -11.60
CA GLY A 196 -10.28 -25.82 -12.35
C GLY A 196 -9.80 -24.55 -13.07
N LEU A 197 -8.52 -24.22 -12.96
CA LEU A 197 -7.96 -23.00 -13.49
C LEU A 197 -6.83 -23.25 -14.47
N ILE A 198 -6.94 -22.65 -15.64
CA ILE A 198 -5.91 -22.60 -16.66
C ILE A 198 -5.40 -21.16 -16.71
N VAL A 199 -4.15 -20.94 -16.37
CA VAL A 199 -3.50 -19.64 -16.40
C VAL A 199 -2.58 -19.53 -17.62
N THR A 200 -2.67 -18.46 -18.38
CA THR A 200 -1.66 -18.14 -19.39
C THR A 200 -0.83 -16.93 -18.99
N THR A 201 0.47 -16.99 -19.26
CA THR A 201 1.41 -15.92 -18.94
C THR A 201 2.67 -16.04 -19.79
N ARG A 202 3.41 -14.96 -20.00
CA ARG A 202 4.73 -14.99 -20.64
C ARG A 202 5.84 -15.56 -19.75
N PHE A 203 5.58 -15.67 -18.45
CA PHE A 203 6.55 -16.13 -17.44
C PHE A 203 5.91 -17.25 -16.60
N PRO A 204 5.81 -18.47 -17.16
CA PRO A 204 5.09 -19.55 -16.52
C PRO A 204 5.78 -20.08 -15.27
N ARG A 205 7.12 -20.11 -15.22
CA ARG A 205 7.87 -20.63 -14.06
C ARG A 205 7.80 -19.70 -12.87
N ASP A 206 7.97 -18.38 -13.08
CA ASP A 206 7.74 -17.39 -12.02
C ASP A 206 6.29 -17.42 -11.53
N SER A 207 5.33 -17.63 -12.44
CA SER A 207 3.92 -17.78 -12.07
C SER A 207 3.70 -19.04 -11.20
N ALA A 208 4.23 -20.18 -11.59
CA ALA A 208 4.11 -21.43 -10.85
C ALA A 208 4.72 -21.32 -9.45
N ALA A 209 5.91 -20.74 -9.33
CA ALA A 209 6.55 -20.50 -8.04
C ALA A 209 5.71 -19.60 -7.13
N ARG A 210 5.03 -18.57 -7.69
CA ARG A 210 4.16 -17.68 -6.90
C ARG A 210 2.93 -18.39 -6.36
N TYR A 211 2.24 -19.17 -7.19
CA TYR A 211 1.09 -19.96 -6.74
C TYR A 211 1.52 -21.02 -5.73
N ALA A 212 2.66 -21.66 -5.93
CA ALA A 212 3.18 -22.66 -5.00
C ALA A 212 3.60 -22.12 -3.63
N ALA A 213 3.84 -20.81 -3.52
CA ALA A 213 4.17 -20.13 -2.27
C ALA A 213 2.94 -19.76 -1.42
N GLU A 214 1.72 -19.99 -1.92
CA GLU A 214 0.50 -19.72 -1.15
C GLU A 214 0.31 -20.74 -0.03
N ALA A 215 -0.13 -20.28 1.13
CA ALA A 215 -0.29 -21.12 2.33
C ALA A 215 -1.30 -22.27 2.13
N ASP A 216 -2.33 -22.05 1.31
CA ASP A 216 -3.39 -23.01 0.96
C ASP A 216 -3.16 -23.73 -0.38
N PHE A 217 -1.93 -23.73 -0.89
CA PHE A 217 -1.57 -24.34 -2.17
C PHE A 217 -1.99 -25.81 -2.28
N ALA A 218 -1.80 -26.57 -1.22
CA ALA A 218 -2.13 -28.01 -1.20
C ALA A 218 -3.61 -28.29 -1.48
N ASP A 219 -4.52 -27.38 -1.11
CA ASP A 219 -5.96 -27.58 -1.23
C ASP A 219 -6.47 -27.52 -2.69
N TRP A 220 -5.74 -26.82 -3.55
CA TRP A 220 -6.20 -26.55 -4.91
C TRP A 220 -5.14 -26.74 -6.00
N SER A 221 -3.91 -27.07 -5.67
CA SER A 221 -2.81 -27.26 -6.64
C SER A 221 -3.14 -28.22 -7.78
N HIS A 222 -3.87 -29.29 -7.49
CA HIS A 222 -4.31 -30.30 -8.45
C HIS A 222 -5.31 -29.79 -9.50
N ARG A 223 -5.87 -28.58 -9.30
CA ARG A 223 -6.82 -27.92 -10.20
C ARG A 223 -6.21 -26.75 -10.99
N LEU A 224 -4.92 -26.49 -10.82
CA LEU A 224 -4.21 -25.40 -11.49
C LEU A 224 -3.28 -25.93 -12.58
N GLU A 225 -3.37 -25.34 -13.76
CA GLU A 225 -2.43 -25.54 -14.85
C GLU A 225 -1.93 -24.19 -15.38
N ILE A 226 -0.64 -24.11 -15.69
CA ILE A 226 -0.01 -22.87 -16.13
C ILE A 226 0.67 -23.08 -17.47
N PHE A 227 0.33 -22.23 -18.43
CA PHE A 227 0.89 -22.24 -19.78
C PHE A 227 1.71 -20.98 -20.05
N GLY A 228 2.89 -21.18 -20.63
CA GLY A 228 3.67 -20.12 -21.22
C GLY A 228 3.06 -19.72 -22.57
N LEU A 229 2.54 -18.49 -22.67
CA LEU A 229 1.90 -18.00 -23.87
C LEU A 229 2.11 -16.50 -24.05
N ASP A 230 2.62 -16.12 -25.21
CA ASP A 230 2.57 -14.73 -25.66
C ASP A 230 1.41 -14.57 -26.66
N LEU A 231 0.40 -13.82 -26.26
CA LEU A 231 -0.80 -13.57 -27.06
C LEU A 231 -0.53 -12.82 -28.38
N ARG A 232 0.68 -12.31 -28.58
CA ARG A 232 1.12 -11.69 -29.84
C ARG A 232 1.59 -12.72 -30.88
N HIS A 233 1.91 -13.93 -30.45
CA HIS A 233 2.39 -14.98 -31.32
C HIS A 233 1.25 -15.93 -31.70
N THR A 234 0.58 -15.63 -32.81
CA THR A 234 -0.62 -16.32 -33.26
C THR A 234 -0.44 -17.86 -33.37
N PRO A 235 0.65 -18.39 -33.90
CA PRO A 235 0.80 -19.85 -33.97
C PRO A 235 0.79 -20.55 -32.61
N SER A 236 1.39 -19.94 -31.58
CA SER A 236 1.32 -20.47 -30.20
C SER A 236 -0.08 -20.39 -29.62
N VAL A 237 -0.84 -19.35 -29.95
CA VAL A 237 -2.23 -19.21 -29.50
C VAL A 237 -3.10 -20.30 -30.15
N GLU A 238 -2.93 -20.56 -31.45
CA GLU A 238 -3.65 -21.61 -32.18
C GLU A 238 -3.31 -23.00 -31.60
N ALA A 239 -2.04 -23.31 -31.41
CA ALA A 239 -1.61 -24.56 -30.82
C ALA A 239 -2.15 -24.76 -29.39
N PHE A 240 -2.17 -23.69 -28.59
CA PHE A 240 -2.78 -23.72 -27.26
C PHE A 240 -4.30 -23.96 -27.32
N CYS A 241 -5.02 -23.34 -28.24
CA CYS A 241 -6.44 -23.56 -28.43
C CYS A 241 -6.73 -25.01 -28.87
N ASP A 242 -5.94 -25.55 -29.79
CA ASP A 242 -6.04 -26.92 -30.22
C ASP A 242 -5.82 -27.93 -29.09
N GLU A 243 -4.85 -27.65 -28.22
CA GLU A 243 -4.62 -28.44 -27.00
C GLU A 243 -5.81 -28.40 -26.04
N LEU A 244 -6.41 -27.24 -25.83
CA LEU A 244 -7.61 -27.12 -25.00
C LEU A 244 -8.78 -27.90 -25.60
N LEU A 245 -9.02 -27.81 -26.91
CA LEU A 245 -10.07 -28.56 -27.59
C LEU A 245 -9.91 -30.09 -27.48
N LYS A 246 -8.66 -30.58 -27.50
CA LYS A 246 -8.36 -32.00 -27.37
C LYS A 246 -8.48 -32.52 -25.92
N THR A 247 -8.15 -31.68 -24.96
CA THR A 247 -7.93 -32.13 -23.57
C THR A 247 -9.02 -31.69 -22.59
N ARG A 248 -9.90 -30.76 -22.99
CA ARG A 248 -10.95 -30.23 -22.12
C ARG A 248 -12.34 -30.51 -22.65
N PRO A 249 -13.19 -31.22 -21.85
CA PRO A 249 -14.57 -31.45 -22.25
C PRO A 249 -15.42 -30.18 -22.19
N ARG A 250 -14.98 -29.17 -21.44
CA ARG A 250 -15.69 -27.90 -21.24
C ARG A 250 -14.74 -26.77 -20.87
N LEU A 251 -15.17 -25.55 -21.17
CA LEU A 251 -14.61 -24.30 -20.67
C LEU A 251 -15.78 -23.39 -20.30
N ASP A 252 -15.93 -23.09 -19.00
CA ASP A 252 -17.08 -22.35 -18.49
C ASP A 252 -16.84 -20.84 -18.49
N PHE A 253 -15.60 -20.42 -18.20
CA PHE A 253 -15.25 -19.00 -18.08
C PHE A 253 -13.98 -18.67 -18.85
N ILE A 254 -13.98 -17.55 -19.56
CA ILE A 254 -12.78 -16.96 -20.16
C ILE A 254 -12.62 -15.55 -19.57
N ILE A 255 -11.51 -15.31 -18.87
CA ILE A 255 -11.21 -14.02 -18.26
C ILE A 255 -10.02 -13.40 -19.00
N ASN A 256 -10.32 -12.45 -19.87
CA ASN A 256 -9.34 -11.71 -20.64
C ASN A 256 -8.76 -10.57 -19.78
N ASN A 257 -7.74 -10.88 -18.96
CA ASN A 257 -7.08 -9.92 -18.08
C ASN A 257 -5.68 -9.51 -18.59
N ALA A 258 -5.06 -10.28 -19.49
CA ALA A 258 -3.75 -9.92 -20.03
C ALA A 258 -3.84 -8.58 -20.78
N CYS A 259 -3.27 -7.53 -20.18
CA CYS A 259 -3.20 -6.19 -20.76
C CYS A 259 -1.85 -5.57 -20.42
N GLN A 260 -1.27 -4.84 -21.36
CA GLN A 260 -0.03 -4.09 -21.16
C GLN A 260 -0.24 -2.64 -21.62
N THR A 261 -0.49 -1.76 -20.66
CA THR A 261 -0.66 -0.33 -20.90
C THR A 261 0.66 0.40 -21.12
N VAL A 262 1.75 -0.11 -20.51
CA VAL A 262 3.10 0.45 -20.60
C VAL A 262 4.07 -0.63 -21.07
N ARG A 263 4.70 -0.42 -22.23
CA ARG A 263 5.78 -1.28 -22.71
C ARG A 263 7.01 -1.06 -21.83
N ARG A 264 7.57 -2.15 -21.33
CA ARG A 264 8.85 -2.15 -20.63
C ARG A 264 9.93 -2.68 -21.58
N PRO A 265 11.15 -2.10 -21.56
CA PRO A 265 12.24 -2.61 -22.39
C PRO A 265 12.61 -4.04 -21.96
N PRO A 266 13.18 -4.87 -22.86
CA PRO A 266 13.57 -6.25 -22.56
C PRO A 266 14.47 -6.37 -21.32
N ALA A 267 15.38 -5.43 -21.10
CA ALA A 267 16.26 -5.40 -19.94
C ALA A 267 15.49 -5.35 -18.59
N PHE A 268 14.28 -4.80 -18.57
CA PHE A 268 13.43 -4.80 -17.37
C PHE A 268 13.06 -6.22 -16.91
N TYR A 269 13.00 -7.17 -17.83
CA TYR A 269 12.62 -8.56 -17.56
C TYR A 269 13.83 -9.50 -17.42
N ALA A 270 15.06 -8.99 -17.56
CA ALA A 270 16.27 -9.81 -17.55
C ALA A 270 16.41 -10.69 -16.30
N HIS A 271 16.06 -10.17 -15.14
CA HIS A 271 16.07 -10.91 -13.86
C HIS A 271 15.08 -12.08 -13.81
N MET A 272 13.97 -12.01 -14.55
CA MET A 272 13.01 -13.12 -14.64
C MET A 272 13.42 -14.16 -15.69
N MET A 273 14.07 -13.71 -16.76
CA MET A 273 14.48 -14.59 -17.85
C MET A 273 15.46 -15.68 -17.41
N GLN A 274 16.29 -15.39 -16.41
CA GLN A 274 17.21 -16.39 -15.86
C GLN A 274 16.44 -17.57 -15.24
N GLY A 275 15.38 -17.30 -14.46
CA GLY A 275 14.51 -18.34 -13.89
C GLY A 275 13.70 -19.09 -14.96
N GLU A 276 13.20 -18.36 -15.98
CA GLU A 276 12.45 -18.98 -17.08
C GLU A 276 13.32 -19.85 -18.00
N ALA A 277 14.64 -19.60 -18.07
CA ALA A 277 15.61 -20.38 -18.84
C ALA A 277 16.26 -21.53 -18.05
N ALA A 278 16.04 -21.63 -16.74
CA ALA A 278 16.59 -22.69 -15.91
C ALA A 278 16.14 -24.10 -16.42
N ALA A 279 16.87 -25.16 -16.05
CA ALA A 279 16.42 -26.50 -16.37
C ALA A 279 15.12 -26.85 -15.63
N LEU A 280 14.27 -27.66 -16.22
CA LEU A 280 13.01 -28.07 -15.59
C LEU A 280 13.28 -28.86 -14.30
N ASP A 281 14.37 -29.63 -14.29
CA ASP A 281 14.78 -30.44 -13.13
C ASP A 281 15.25 -29.61 -11.93
N ASP A 282 15.63 -28.36 -12.14
CA ASP A 282 15.99 -27.42 -11.07
C ASP A 282 14.77 -26.91 -10.29
N LEU A 283 13.57 -27.13 -10.81
CA LEU A 283 12.33 -26.73 -10.16
C LEU A 283 11.85 -27.79 -9.16
N PRO A 284 11.30 -27.39 -8.01
CA PRO A 284 10.63 -28.31 -7.09
C PRO A 284 9.52 -29.10 -7.79
N GLU A 285 9.32 -30.36 -7.41
CA GLU A 285 8.37 -31.25 -8.07
C GLU A 285 6.93 -30.69 -8.11
N HIS A 286 6.47 -30.10 -7.01
CA HIS A 286 5.16 -29.48 -6.92
C HIS A 286 4.98 -28.26 -7.85
N VAL A 287 6.06 -27.57 -8.18
CA VAL A 287 6.07 -26.47 -9.17
C VAL A 287 6.05 -27.03 -10.58
N ARG A 288 6.84 -28.08 -10.85
CA ARG A 288 6.88 -28.76 -12.15
C ARG A 288 5.53 -29.33 -12.56
N HIS A 289 4.79 -29.87 -11.59
CA HIS A 289 3.45 -30.43 -11.84
C HIS A 289 2.50 -29.40 -12.47
N LEU A 290 2.57 -28.14 -12.08
CA LEU A 290 1.74 -27.07 -12.64
C LEU A 290 2.04 -26.74 -14.10
N LEU A 291 3.23 -27.09 -14.57
CA LEU A 291 3.76 -26.80 -15.90
C LEU A 291 3.72 -28.02 -16.84
N GLY A 292 3.31 -29.20 -16.35
CA GLY A 292 3.52 -30.46 -17.04
C GLY A 292 3.02 -30.48 -18.48
N ARG A 293 1.81 -29.99 -18.77
CA ARG A 293 1.27 -29.92 -20.14
C ARG A 293 1.98 -28.89 -20.99
N TYR A 294 2.29 -27.72 -20.43
CA TYR A 294 3.02 -26.68 -21.13
C TYR A 294 4.41 -27.16 -21.59
N GLU A 295 5.16 -27.78 -20.68
CA GLU A 295 6.50 -28.28 -21.02
C GLU A 295 6.43 -29.44 -22.03
N GLY A 296 5.38 -30.26 -22.01
CA GLY A 296 5.11 -31.26 -23.02
C GLY A 296 4.90 -30.68 -24.44
N LEU A 297 4.08 -29.65 -24.55
CA LEU A 297 3.83 -28.93 -25.79
C LEU A 297 5.08 -28.21 -26.31
N ARG A 298 5.85 -27.63 -25.40
CA ARG A 298 7.11 -26.96 -25.72
C ARG A 298 8.15 -27.93 -26.25
N SER A 299 8.26 -29.12 -25.65
CA SER A 299 9.18 -30.18 -26.09
C SER A 299 8.80 -30.76 -27.44
N ALA A 300 7.53 -30.71 -27.82
CA ALA A 300 7.00 -31.12 -29.11
C ALA A 300 7.06 -30.03 -30.19
N ASP A 301 7.73 -28.89 -29.92
CA ASP A 301 7.80 -27.70 -30.79
C ASP A 301 6.42 -27.11 -31.19
N MET A 302 5.35 -27.51 -30.50
CA MET A 302 4.01 -26.96 -30.75
C MET A 302 3.79 -25.55 -30.22
N LEU A 303 4.55 -25.17 -29.19
CA LEU A 303 4.57 -23.80 -28.67
C LEU A 303 5.96 -23.21 -28.87
N ALA A 304 6.04 -22.01 -29.42
CA ALA A 304 7.30 -21.30 -29.54
C ALA A 304 7.99 -21.26 -28.16
N GLY A 305 9.20 -21.79 -28.11
CA GLY A 305 9.96 -21.89 -26.88
C GLY A 305 10.02 -20.54 -26.17
N GLY A 306 9.67 -20.48 -24.88
CA GLY A 306 9.76 -19.30 -24.04
C GLY A 306 11.21 -18.88 -23.78
N GLY A 307 11.99 -18.74 -24.83
CA GLY A 307 13.37 -18.27 -24.82
C GLY A 307 13.43 -16.74 -24.99
N PRO A 308 14.62 -16.15 -24.94
CA PRO A 308 14.87 -14.71 -25.11
C PRO A 308 14.27 -14.13 -26.40
N ASN A 309 13.97 -14.95 -27.41
CA ASN A 309 13.32 -14.52 -28.66
C ASN A 309 11.85 -14.08 -28.48
N MET A 310 11.12 -14.52 -27.45
CA MET A 310 9.75 -14.04 -27.22
C MET A 310 9.68 -12.56 -26.82
N LEU A 311 10.76 -11.99 -26.32
CA LEU A 311 10.84 -10.56 -25.98
C LEU A 311 11.41 -9.71 -27.12
N ALA A 312 12.17 -10.30 -28.04
CA ALA A 312 12.83 -9.61 -29.14
C ALA A 312 11.92 -9.39 -30.37
N ALA A 313 10.86 -10.15 -30.55
CA ALA A 313 9.95 -10.08 -31.71
C ALA A 313 8.95 -8.91 -31.64
N GLY A 314 9.31 -7.80 -31.04
CA GLY A 314 8.44 -6.63 -30.86
C GLY A 314 9.16 -5.28 -30.92
N SER A 315 10.13 -5.14 -31.85
CA SER A 315 10.64 -3.81 -32.26
C SER A 315 9.82 -3.22 -33.41
#